data_cae4e51c2184c45c8af61873a37482d7
#
_entry.id   cae4e51c2184c45c8af61873a37482d7
#
_cell.length_a   1.000
_cell.length_b   1.000
_cell.length_c   1.000
_cell.angle_alpha   90.00
_cell.angle_beta   90.00
_cell.angle_gamma   90.00
#
_symmetry.space_group_name_H-M   'P 1'
#
loop_
_entity.id
_entity.type
_entity.pdbx_description
1 polymer ?
#
loop_
_entity_poly.entity_id
_entity_poly.type
_entity_poly.pdbx_seq_one_letter_code
_entity_poly.pdbx_strand_id
1 'polypeptide(L)'
;LIQRQSAQDIIHRSSRSFSIASWFLPVATRSKVWALYAWCRSLDDAVDLATSPSQAKENLRRFETDLIGAHDLEPTQQPASEWILPLVLDRQINSRHALELIEGMRMDLEGYEVQTDADLEKYCYHAAGTVGLMMTSLMGVKEKAADRHAIALGVAMQLTNIARDVKEDAQMGRSYLPGITKPLEAKADDIAQAVRKILDRAETLYNLAIDGMDYLPWRSRTAIRVALEVYREIGRQIQRNGYCVMTGRTVLSKPRLLWVASRAVLFDMLSIVSLAVRRLLHPGLFSLKEPNMTKTSNLSDPQPMSTPNQAKQIAFLGLSLTSIMATALFVMVYFNPKSQEYSYLPLIYAVGSLLASVLFHRLSALYDKPSPQAT
;
A
#
# COMPACT_ATOMS: atom_id res chain seq x y z
N LEU A 1 19.91 25.15 18.11
CA LEU A 1 18.57 24.58 17.93
C LEU A 1 18.59 23.68 16.72
N ILE A 2 18.82 22.37 16.93
CA ILE A 2 18.68 21.36 15.89
C ILE A 2 17.19 21.34 15.55
N GLN A 3 16.86 21.77 14.32
CA GLN A 3 15.48 21.74 13.84
C GLN A 3 15.04 20.27 13.81
N ARG A 4 14.05 19.94 14.66
CA ARG A 4 13.50 18.57 14.75
C ARG A 4 12.91 18.23 13.40
N GLN A 5 13.40 17.19 12.73
CA GLN A 5 12.88 16.75 11.44
C GLN A 5 11.42 16.33 11.60
N SER A 6 10.56 16.76 10.70
CA SER A 6 9.16 16.32 10.72
C SER A 6 9.04 14.89 10.16
N ALA A 7 8.01 14.15 10.58
CA ALA A 7 7.70 12.83 10.04
C ALA A 7 7.53 12.88 8.50
N GLN A 8 7.02 14.00 7.96
CA GLN A 8 6.89 14.26 6.54
C GLN A 8 8.27 14.32 5.85
N ASP A 9 9.24 15.01 6.44
CA ASP A 9 10.59 15.12 5.85
C ASP A 9 11.28 13.76 5.79
N ILE A 10 11.08 12.94 6.82
CA ILE A 10 11.66 11.60 6.90
C ILE A 10 11.14 10.73 5.77
N ILE A 11 9.83 10.61 5.56
CA ILE A 11 9.27 9.78 4.50
C ILE A 11 9.68 10.28 3.10
N HIS A 12 9.74 11.60 2.88
CA HIS A 12 10.13 12.18 1.60
C HIS A 12 11.60 11.90 1.24
N ARG A 13 12.48 11.85 2.23
CA ARG A 13 13.90 11.54 2.02
C ARG A 13 14.15 10.04 1.88
N SER A 14 13.48 9.23 2.70
CA SER A 14 13.77 7.80 2.82
C SER A 14 13.05 6.93 1.81
N SER A 15 11.85 7.31 1.34
CA SER A 15 11.07 6.49 0.41
C SER A 15 10.27 7.29 -0.60
N ARG A 16 10.71 7.27 -1.87
CA ARG A 16 9.96 7.87 -2.98
C ARG A 16 8.61 7.17 -3.21
N SER A 17 8.59 5.85 -3.10
CA SER A 17 7.40 5.04 -3.34
C SER A 17 6.30 5.32 -2.32
N PHE A 18 6.62 5.25 -1.03
CA PHE A 18 5.66 5.55 0.04
C PHE A 18 5.29 7.02 0.09
N SER A 19 6.22 7.93 -0.21
CA SER A 19 5.92 9.35 -0.32
C SER A 19 4.81 9.61 -1.33
N ILE A 20 4.96 9.11 -2.57
CA ILE A 20 3.95 9.28 -3.63
C ILE A 20 2.63 8.61 -3.24
N ALA A 21 2.65 7.37 -2.77
CA ALA A 21 1.44 6.65 -2.39
C ALA A 21 0.67 7.37 -1.27
N SER A 22 1.37 7.95 -0.29
CA SER A 22 0.75 8.63 0.85
C SER A 22 -0.08 9.86 0.48
N TRP A 23 0.19 10.49 -0.67
CA TRP A 23 -0.59 11.64 -1.15
C TRP A 23 -2.06 11.31 -1.44
N PHE A 24 -2.37 10.06 -1.76
CA PHE A 24 -3.74 9.61 -2.00
C PHE A 24 -4.54 9.37 -0.70
N LEU A 25 -3.86 9.29 0.45
CA LEU A 25 -4.53 9.12 1.75
C LEU A 25 -5.30 10.38 2.17
N PRO A 26 -6.41 10.24 2.92
CA PRO A 26 -7.03 11.36 3.62
C PRO A 26 -6.01 12.07 4.51
N VAL A 27 -6.11 13.40 4.63
CA VAL A 27 -5.13 14.21 5.39
C VAL A 27 -4.92 13.70 6.81
N ALA A 28 -6.00 13.39 7.52
CA ALA A 28 -5.95 12.88 8.90
C ALA A 28 -5.27 11.50 9.01
N THR A 29 -5.45 10.61 8.03
CA THR A 29 -4.79 9.30 7.98
C THR A 29 -3.33 9.46 7.55
N ARG A 30 -3.06 10.35 6.62
CA ARG A 30 -1.72 10.61 6.07
C ARG A 30 -0.71 10.99 7.14
N SER A 31 -1.06 11.93 8.02
CA SER A 31 -0.18 12.37 9.11
C SER A 31 0.18 11.22 10.06
N LYS A 32 -0.79 10.35 10.38
CA LYS A 32 -0.57 9.16 11.21
C LYS A 32 0.33 8.13 10.52
N VAL A 33 0.14 7.93 9.22
CA VAL A 33 0.98 7.04 8.40
C VAL A 33 2.40 7.56 8.32
N TRP A 34 2.60 8.88 8.19
CA TRP A 34 3.93 9.48 8.21
C TRP A 34 4.59 9.30 9.59
N ALA A 35 3.84 9.46 10.68
CA ALA A 35 4.33 9.22 12.03
C ALA A 35 4.76 7.76 12.23
N LEU A 36 3.93 6.80 11.81
CA LEU A 36 4.30 5.38 11.85
C LEU A 36 5.55 5.11 11.02
N TYR A 37 5.62 5.63 9.78
CA TYR A 37 6.79 5.45 8.92
C TYR A 37 8.07 6.04 9.55
N ALA A 38 7.98 7.24 10.12
CA ALA A 38 9.11 7.90 10.77
C ALA A 38 9.61 7.08 11.97
N TRP A 39 8.70 6.53 12.75
CA TRP A 39 9.06 5.64 13.86
C TRP A 39 9.74 4.35 13.37
N CYS A 40 9.16 3.65 12.39
CA CYS A 40 9.78 2.46 11.80
C CYS A 40 11.20 2.76 11.27
N ARG A 41 11.36 3.88 10.52
CA ARG A 41 12.66 4.26 9.99
C ARG A 41 13.68 4.58 11.10
N SER A 42 13.24 5.23 12.18
CA SER A 42 14.11 5.51 13.32
C SER A 42 14.53 4.25 14.08
N LEU A 43 13.66 3.23 14.08
CA LEU A 43 13.96 1.93 14.64
C LEU A 43 15.02 1.20 13.81
N ASP A 44 14.89 1.20 12.47
CA ASP A 44 15.94 0.68 11.56
C ASP A 44 17.27 1.40 11.79
N ASP A 45 17.26 2.75 11.78
CA ASP A 45 18.47 3.56 11.96
C ASP A 45 19.11 3.35 13.34
N ALA A 46 18.33 3.02 14.36
CA ALA A 46 18.84 2.75 15.71
C ALA A 46 19.68 1.45 15.79
N VAL A 47 19.48 0.55 14.87
CA VAL A 47 20.28 -0.69 14.71
C VAL A 47 21.40 -0.47 13.71
N ASP A 48 21.08 0.02 12.51
CA ASP A 48 22.02 0.09 11.38
C ASP A 48 23.11 1.13 11.58
N LEU A 49 22.84 2.22 12.31
CA LEU A 49 23.79 3.30 12.58
C LEU A 49 24.44 3.20 13.95
N ALA A 50 24.17 2.15 14.72
CA ALA A 50 24.78 1.95 16.01
C ALA A 50 26.31 1.69 15.86
N THR A 51 27.10 2.29 16.74
CA THR A 51 28.57 2.15 16.73
C THR A 51 29.05 0.81 17.30
N SER A 52 28.17 0.07 17.97
CA SER A 52 28.45 -1.27 18.52
C SER A 52 27.16 -2.08 18.70
N PRO A 53 27.25 -3.44 18.71
CA PRO A 53 26.11 -4.29 19.01
C PRO A 53 25.45 -4.00 20.36
N SER A 54 26.25 -3.63 21.38
CA SER A 54 25.74 -3.26 22.71
C SER A 54 24.92 -1.98 22.65
N GLN A 55 25.31 -1.00 21.86
CA GLN A 55 24.54 0.23 21.65
C GLN A 55 23.24 -0.07 20.90
N ALA A 56 23.27 -0.90 19.86
CA ALA A 56 22.07 -1.30 19.14
C ALA A 56 21.06 -2.00 20.08
N LYS A 57 21.51 -2.93 20.93
CA LYS A 57 20.68 -3.59 21.95
C LYS A 57 20.05 -2.59 22.89
N GLU A 58 20.82 -1.64 23.40
CA GLU A 58 20.33 -0.62 24.32
C GLU A 58 19.33 0.31 23.63
N ASN A 59 19.55 0.68 22.37
CA ASN A 59 18.61 1.47 21.58
C ASN A 59 17.27 0.75 21.44
N LEU A 60 17.27 -0.54 21.05
CA LEU A 60 16.05 -1.34 20.94
C LEU A 60 15.30 -1.45 22.28
N ARG A 61 16.06 -1.70 23.38
CA ARG A 61 15.49 -1.77 24.74
C ARG A 61 14.76 -0.48 25.10
N ARG A 62 15.28 0.68 24.74
CA ARG A 62 14.64 1.99 25.01
C ARG A 62 13.33 2.13 24.23
N PHE A 63 13.29 1.77 22.94
CA PHE A 63 12.04 1.74 22.17
C PHE A 63 11.01 0.79 22.78
N GLU A 64 11.44 -0.39 23.23
CA GLU A 64 10.58 -1.38 23.89
C GLU A 64 10.04 -0.84 25.21
N THR A 65 10.89 -0.22 26.04
CA THR A 65 10.50 0.39 27.31
C THR A 65 9.47 1.50 27.11
N ASP A 66 9.68 2.37 26.11
CA ASP A 66 8.73 3.43 25.79
C ASP A 66 7.34 2.88 25.40
N LEU A 67 7.29 1.77 24.66
CA LEU A 67 6.02 1.15 24.28
C LEU A 67 5.31 0.46 25.45
N ILE A 68 6.07 -0.20 26.34
CA ILE A 68 5.54 -0.88 27.51
C ILE A 68 5.07 0.13 28.55
N GLY A 69 5.86 1.17 28.80
CA GLY A 69 5.57 2.27 29.73
C GLY A 69 4.63 3.35 29.19
N ALA A 70 4.07 3.17 27.99
CA ALA A 70 3.24 4.18 27.33
C ALA A 70 2.09 4.70 28.20
N HIS A 71 1.50 3.87 29.04
CA HIS A 71 0.39 4.21 29.94
C HIS A 71 0.81 4.85 31.26
N ASP A 72 2.10 4.77 31.60
CA ASP A 72 2.63 5.26 32.88
C ASP A 72 3.08 6.74 32.81
N LEU A 73 2.91 7.37 31.62
CA LEU A 73 3.29 8.78 31.35
C LEU A 73 4.76 9.09 31.67
N GLU A 74 5.61 8.09 31.63
CA GLU A 74 7.06 8.24 31.79
C GLU A 74 7.66 9.02 30.60
N PRO A 75 8.69 9.85 30.81
CA PRO A 75 9.37 10.52 29.72
C PRO A 75 9.96 9.51 28.74
N THR A 76 9.75 9.74 27.44
CA THR A 76 10.28 8.87 26.38
C THR A 76 11.81 8.81 26.43
N GLN A 77 12.34 7.59 26.35
CA GLN A 77 13.81 7.35 26.28
C GLN A 77 14.33 7.54 24.86
N GLN A 78 13.45 7.36 23.85
CA GLN A 78 13.76 7.58 22.44
C GLN A 78 12.87 8.72 21.87
N PRO A 79 13.48 9.79 21.33
CA PRO A 79 12.70 10.91 20.76
C PRO A 79 11.72 10.46 19.66
N ALA A 80 12.05 9.41 18.92
CA ALA A 80 11.21 8.88 17.86
C ALA A 80 9.94 8.19 18.38
N SER A 81 9.93 7.73 19.63
CA SER A 81 8.75 7.13 20.26
C SER A 81 7.59 8.11 20.37
N GLU A 82 7.86 9.42 20.40
CA GLU A 82 6.81 10.45 20.39
C GLU A 82 5.90 10.41 19.17
N TRP A 83 6.32 9.79 18.06
CA TRP A 83 5.48 9.63 16.88
C TRP A 83 4.47 8.48 17.01
N ILE A 84 4.84 7.39 17.68
CA ILE A 84 3.96 6.21 17.78
C ILE A 84 3.12 6.19 19.04
N LEU A 85 3.63 6.74 20.15
CA LEU A 85 2.95 6.67 21.44
C LEU A 85 1.53 7.24 21.44
N PRO A 86 1.24 8.41 20.82
CA PRO A 86 -0.13 8.90 20.71
C PRO A 86 -1.05 7.91 19.98
N LEU A 87 -0.53 7.22 18.95
CA LEU A 87 -1.31 6.25 18.17
C LEU A 87 -1.61 4.97 18.98
N VAL A 88 -0.71 4.59 19.89
CA VAL A 88 -0.90 3.46 20.81
C VAL A 88 -1.87 3.83 21.93
N LEU A 89 -1.68 4.98 22.57
CA LEU A 89 -2.53 5.47 23.66
C LEU A 89 -3.99 5.66 23.20
N ASP A 90 -4.19 6.20 21.99
CA ASP A 90 -5.51 6.36 21.37
C ASP A 90 -6.08 5.03 20.84
N ARG A 91 -5.41 3.90 21.08
CA ARG A 91 -5.80 2.55 20.58
C ARG A 91 -5.96 2.48 19.06
N GLN A 92 -5.28 3.34 18.33
CA GLN A 92 -5.27 3.31 16.86
C GLN A 92 -4.29 2.27 16.32
N ILE A 93 -3.27 1.91 17.10
CA ILE A 93 -2.31 0.82 16.85
C ILE A 93 -2.28 -0.08 18.07
N ASN A 94 -2.27 -1.39 17.84
CA ASN A 94 -2.00 -2.36 18.88
C ASN A 94 -0.47 -2.39 19.13
N SER A 95 -0.06 -2.06 20.36
CA SER A 95 1.36 -2.04 20.78
C SER A 95 2.07 -3.37 20.55
N ARG A 96 1.33 -4.51 20.60
CA ARG A 96 1.89 -5.82 20.28
C ARG A 96 2.55 -5.86 18.90
N HIS A 97 1.94 -5.28 17.86
CA HIS A 97 2.54 -5.28 16.52
C HIS A 97 3.78 -4.41 16.43
N ALA A 98 3.85 -3.33 17.22
CA ALA A 98 5.04 -2.52 17.35
C ALA A 98 6.17 -3.28 18.06
N LEU A 99 5.86 -4.02 19.12
CA LEU A 99 6.82 -4.90 19.82
C LEU A 99 7.31 -6.05 18.92
N GLU A 100 6.41 -6.65 18.14
CA GLU A 100 6.77 -7.68 17.16
C GLU A 100 7.70 -7.13 16.05
N LEU A 101 7.58 -5.85 15.67
CA LEU A 101 8.53 -5.19 14.75
C LEU A 101 9.90 -5.02 15.41
N ILE A 102 9.96 -4.60 16.69
CA ILE A 102 11.21 -4.51 17.45
C ILE A 102 11.92 -5.88 17.51
N GLU A 103 11.13 -6.96 17.65
CA GLU A 103 11.68 -8.32 17.57
C GLU A 103 12.31 -8.62 16.21
N GLY A 104 11.73 -8.14 15.10
CA GLY A 104 12.33 -8.23 13.77
C GLY A 104 13.70 -7.56 13.71
N MET A 105 13.84 -6.38 14.31
CA MET A 105 15.15 -5.68 14.40
C MET A 105 16.12 -6.41 15.31
N ARG A 106 15.62 -7.08 16.37
CA ARG A 106 16.44 -7.93 17.24
C ARG A 106 16.98 -9.15 16.51
N MET A 107 16.18 -9.76 15.62
CA MET A 107 16.63 -10.86 14.75
C MET A 107 17.84 -10.44 13.92
N ASP A 108 17.83 -9.23 13.30
CA ASP A 108 18.96 -8.71 12.53
C ASP A 108 20.21 -8.50 13.39
N LEU A 109 20.04 -8.00 14.60
CA LEU A 109 21.13 -7.72 15.53
C LEU A 109 21.78 -9.01 16.10
N GLU A 110 21.00 -10.06 16.27
CA GLU A 110 21.45 -11.35 16.80
C GLU A 110 21.98 -12.29 15.72
N GLY A 111 21.99 -11.84 14.45
CA GLY A 111 22.48 -12.62 13.32
C GLY A 111 21.56 -13.77 12.95
N TYR A 112 20.24 -13.49 12.90
CA TYR A 112 19.26 -14.49 12.50
C TYR A 112 19.59 -15.09 11.13
N GLU A 113 19.78 -16.40 11.09
CA GLU A 113 20.12 -17.12 9.87
C GLU A 113 18.84 -17.61 9.17
N VAL A 114 18.72 -17.27 7.90
CA VAL A 114 17.65 -17.73 7.03
C VAL A 114 18.10 -19.00 6.29
N GLN A 115 17.71 -20.15 6.81
CA GLN A 115 18.05 -21.45 6.22
C GLN A 115 16.92 -21.97 5.30
N THR A 116 15.67 -21.66 5.61
CA THR A 116 14.48 -22.14 4.91
C THR A 116 13.56 -21.00 4.48
N ASP A 117 12.62 -21.29 3.58
CA ASP A 117 11.56 -20.35 3.20
C ASP A 117 10.69 -19.97 4.41
N ALA A 118 10.51 -20.87 5.40
CA ALA A 118 9.77 -20.59 6.62
C ALA A 118 10.51 -19.58 7.52
N ASP A 119 11.84 -19.67 7.61
CA ASP A 119 12.66 -18.69 8.33
C ASP A 119 12.55 -17.31 7.67
N LEU A 120 12.60 -17.27 6.33
CA LEU A 120 12.42 -16.05 5.57
C LEU A 120 11.04 -15.43 5.81
N GLU A 121 9.97 -16.21 5.74
CA GLU A 121 8.61 -15.71 6.00
C GLU A 121 8.44 -15.22 7.43
N LYS A 122 9.00 -15.91 8.42
CA LYS A 122 9.00 -15.47 9.80
C LYS A 122 9.69 -14.11 9.95
N TYR A 123 10.88 -13.96 9.39
CA TYR A 123 11.58 -12.67 9.39
C TYR A 123 10.74 -11.57 8.72
N CYS A 124 10.24 -11.80 7.51
CA CYS A 124 9.42 -10.85 6.78
C CYS A 124 8.12 -10.47 7.51
N TYR A 125 7.52 -11.40 8.26
CA TYR A 125 6.38 -11.10 9.11
C TYR A 125 6.75 -10.08 10.18
N HIS A 126 7.84 -10.31 10.93
CA HIS A 126 8.27 -9.39 11.98
C HIS A 126 8.69 -8.04 11.39
N ALA A 127 9.49 -8.03 10.34
CA ALA A 127 10.05 -6.79 9.75
C ALA A 127 9.01 -5.94 8.98
N ALA A 128 7.92 -6.54 8.44
CA ALA A 128 6.98 -5.81 7.59
C ALA A 128 5.52 -6.26 7.66
N GLY A 129 5.23 -7.52 7.95
CA GLY A 129 3.86 -8.00 8.15
C GLY A 129 3.15 -7.25 9.27
N THR A 130 3.85 -7.01 10.37
CA THR A 130 3.42 -6.22 11.53
C THR A 130 3.11 -4.77 11.14
N VAL A 131 3.92 -4.16 10.26
CA VAL A 131 3.66 -2.82 9.71
C VAL A 131 2.38 -2.82 8.89
N GLY A 132 2.11 -3.87 8.11
CA GLY A 132 0.86 -4.06 7.38
C GLY A 132 -0.35 -4.02 8.31
N LEU A 133 -0.30 -4.70 9.46
CA LEU A 133 -1.35 -4.69 10.48
C LEU A 133 -1.55 -3.30 11.10
N MET A 134 -0.47 -2.63 11.47
CA MET A 134 -0.54 -1.26 12.02
C MET A 134 -1.13 -0.28 11.00
N MET A 135 -0.73 -0.36 9.73
CA MET A 135 -1.26 0.46 8.64
C MET A 135 -2.76 0.24 8.44
N THR A 136 -3.22 -1.01 8.46
CA THR A 136 -4.63 -1.38 8.31
C THR A 136 -5.48 -0.78 9.43
N SER A 137 -4.99 -0.83 10.67
CA SER A 137 -5.64 -0.19 11.83
C SER A 137 -5.75 1.33 11.65
N LEU A 138 -4.67 2.01 11.22
CA LEU A 138 -4.68 3.47 10.96
C LEU A 138 -5.63 3.88 9.84
N MET A 139 -5.92 2.98 8.90
CA MET A 139 -6.90 3.20 7.84
C MET A 139 -8.34 2.95 8.29
N GLY A 140 -8.56 2.56 9.54
CA GLY A 140 -9.88 2.40 10.16
C GLY A 140 -10.56 1.07 9.83
N VAL A 141 -9.82 0.08 9.33
CA VAL A 141 -10.33 -1.28 9.08
C VAL A 141 -10.41 -2.04 10.40
N LYS A 142 -11.56 -2.63 10.67
CA LYS A 142 -11.84 -3.38 11.93
C LYS A 142 -12.04 -4.88 11.68
N GLU A 143 -12.24 -5.25 10.43
CA GLU A 143 -12.50 -6.63 10.00
C GLU A 143 -11.24 -7.47 10.13
N LYS A 144 -11.26 -8.42 11.05
CA LYS A 144 -10.12 -9.32 11.31
C LYS A 144 -9.74 -10.15 10.07
N ALA A 145 -10.68 -10.38 9.16
CA ALA A 145 -10.42 -11.04 7.88
C ALA A 145 -9.45 -10.25 6.98
N ALA A 146 -9.29 -8.93 7.20
CA ALA A 146 -8.34 -8.10 6.47
C ALA A 146 -6.88 -8.36 6.89
N ASP A 147 -6.64 -8.86 8.10
CA ASP A 147 -5.29 -9.02 8.66
C ASP A 147 -4.39 -9.88 7.78
N ARG A 148 -4.89 -11.00 7.27
CA ARG A 148 -4.14 -11.90 6.38
C ARG A 148 -3.65 -11.20 5.11
N HIS A 149 -4.46 -10.28 4.56
CA HIS A 149 -4.15 -9.54 3.36
C HIS A 149 -3.15 -8.40 3.63
N ALA A 150 -3.26 -7.77 4.81
CA ALA A 150 -2.33 -6.77 5.29
C ALA A 150 -0.93 -7.37 5.54
N ILE A 151 -0.87 -8.52 6.22
CA ILE A 151 0.36 -9.29 6.42
C ILE A 151 0.96 -9.69 5.07
N ALA A 152 0.14 -10.23 4.15
CA ALA A 152 0.61 -10.65 2.84
C ALA A 152 1.26 -9.48 2.06
N LEU A 153 0.67 -8.28 2.12
CA LEU A 153 1.24 -7.10 1.48
C LEU A 153 2.58 -6.70 2.11
N GLY A 154 2.66 -6.64 3.45
CA GLY A 154 3.89 -6.31 4.15
C GLY A 154 5.00 -7.29 3.82
N VAL A 155 4.72 -8.59 3.91
CA VAL A 155 5.67 -9.68 3.59
C VAL A 155 6.10 -9.59 2.12
N ALA A 156 5.18 -9.39 1.17
CA ALA A 156 5.53 -9.27 -0.26
C ALA A 156 6.46 -8.09 -0.53
N MET A 157 6.22 -6.95 0.12
CA MET A 157 7.09 -5.78 0.01
C MET A 157 8.48 -6.06 0.59
N GLN A 158 8.56 -6.76 1.73
CA GLN A 158 9.85 -7.11 2.33
C GLN A 158 10.61 -8.13 1.49
N LEU A 159 9.97 -9.14 0.96
CA LEU A 159 10.57 -10.07 0.00
C LEU A 159 11.13 -9.34 -1.23
N THR A 160 10.43 -8.31 -1.71
CA THR A 160 10.90 -7.48 -2.82
C THR A 160 12.11 -6.62 -2.41
N ASN A 161 12.15 -6.09 -1.17
CA ASN A 161 13.32 -5.40 -0.64
C ASN A 161 14.52 -6.34 -0.56
N ILE A 162 14.35 -7.52 0.04
CA ILE A 162 15.41 -8.53 0.13
C ILE A 162 15.95 -8.90 -1.25
N ALA A 163 15.06 -9.16 -2.21
CA ALA A 163 15.47 -9.46 -3.59
C ALA A 163 16.21 -8.31 -4.27
N ARG A 164 15.91 -7.06 -3.90
CA ARG A 164 16.54 -5.86 -4.46
C ARG A 164 17.90 -5.55 -3.84
N ASP A 165 18.02 -5.79 -2.54
CA ASP A 165 19.11 -5.26 -1.71
C ASP A 165 20.17 -6.33 -1.35
N VAL A 166 20.19 -7.50 -2.02
CA VAL A 166 21.07 -8.67 -1.76
C VAL A 166 22.54 -8.25 -1.61
N LYS A 167 23.02 -7.36 -2.48
CA LYS A 167 24.43 -6.92 -2.44
C LYS A 167 24.72 -6.05 -1.24
N GLU A 168 23.85 -5.10 -0.98
CA GLU A 168 23.96 -4.16 0.13
C GLU A 168 23.88 -4.90 1.47
N ASP A 169 22.92 -5.83 1.61
CA ASP A 169 22.77 -6.66 2.81
C ASP A 169 24.02 -7.52 3.04
N ALA A 170 24.53 -8.15 1.97
CA ALA A 170 25.75 -8.96 2.05
C ALA A 170 27.00 -8.14 2.44
N GLN A 171 27.09 -6.87 2.01
CA GLN A 171 28.15 -5.95 2.43
C GLN A 171 28.06 -5.56 3.91
N MET A 172 26.85 -5.59 4.48
CA MET A 172 26.60 -5.41 5.92
C MET A 172 26.74 -6.71 6.73
N GLY A 173 27.15 -7.82 6.07
CA GLY A 173 27.30 -9.13 6.72
C GLY A 173 25.98 -9.87 6.96
N ARG A 174 24.90 -9.46 6.28
CA ARG A 174 23.56 -10.08 6.38
C ARG A 174 23.22 -10.87 5.12
N SER A 175 22.51 -11.97 5.27
CA SER A 175 21.91 -12.70 4.16
C SER A 175 20.51 -13.19 4.51
N TYR A 176 19.57 -12.86 3.64
CA TYR A 176 18.17 -13.31 3.75
C TYR A 176 17.81 -14.30 2.63
N LEU A 177 18.80 -14.82 1.90
CA LEU A 177 18.59 -15.82 0.86
C LEU A 177 18.59 -17.23 1.50
N PRO A 178 17.51 -18.01 1.42
CA PRO A 178 17.45 -19.33 2.06
C PRO A 178 18.61 -20.23 1.66
N GLY A 179 19.37 -20.70 2.65
CA GLY A 179 20.53 -21.57 2.45
C GLY A 179 21.78 -20.92 1.86
N ILE A 180 21.79 -19.61 1.60
CA ILE A 180 22.95 -18.86 1.09
C ILE A 180 23.42 -17.87 2.17
N THR A 181 24.34 -18.27 3.00
CA THR A 181 24.83 -17.41 4.12
C THR A 181 25.84 -16.35 3.67
N LYS A 182 26.53 -16.58 2.55
CA LYS A 182 27.57 -15.68 2.02
C LYS A 182 27.33 -15.33 0.55
N PRO A 183 26.42 -14.41 0.25
CA PRO A 183 26.07 -14.09 -1.16
C PRO A 183 27.26 -13.55 -1.97
N LEU A 184 28.25 -12.87 -1.33
CA LEU A 184 29.42 -12.35 -2.03
C LEU A 184 30.37 -13.46 -2.54
N GLU A 185 30.30 -14.66 -1.96
CA GLU A 185 31.11 -15.82 -2.31
C GLU A 185 30.32 -16.84 -3.18
N ALA A 186 29.00 -16.68 -3.30
CA ALA A 186 28.12 -17.60 -4.00
C ALA A 186 28.17 -17.40 -5.51
N LYS A 187 27.81 -18.43 -6.27
CA LYS A 187 27.68 -18.34 -7.73
C LYS A 187 26.51 -17.45 -8.12
N ALA A 188 26.69 -16.66 -9.19
CA ALA A 188 25.65 -15.77 -9.69
C ALA A 188 24.33 -16.49 -10.02
N ASP A 189 24.42 -17.71 -10.57
CA ASP A 189 23.25 -18.51 -10.92
C ASP A 189 22.47 -18.98 -9.68
N ASP A 190 23.16 -19.33 -8.59
CA ASP A 190 22.53 -19.74 -7.33
C ASP A 190 21.78 -18.55 -6.70
N ILE A 191 22.39 -17.36 -6.73
CA ILE A 191 21.76 -16.12 -6.28
C ILE A 191 20.54 -15.79 -7.13
N ALA A 192 20.68 -15.84 -8.47
CA ALA A 192 19.59 -15.55 -9.39
C ALA A 192 18.41 -16.52 -9.20
N GLN A 193 18.67 -17.81 -8.93
CA GLN A 193 17.65 -18.79 -8.63
C GLN A 193 16.95 -18.52 -7.29
N ALA A 194 17.70 -18.16 -6.25
CA ALA A 194 17.14 -17.80 -4.94
C ALA A 194 16.26 -16.54 -5.06
N VAL A 195 16.75 -15.48 -5.71
CA VAL A 195 16.01 -14.24 -5.96
C VAL A 195 14.74 -14.49 -6.77
N ARG A 196 14.79 -15.39 -7.78
CA ARG A 196 13.59 -15.79 -8.54
C ARG A 196 12.54 -16.39 -7.62
N LYS A 197 12.89 -17.36 -6.77
CA LYS A 197 11.95 -18.00 -5.84
C LYS A 197 11.31 -16.99 -4.90
N ILE A 198 12.11 -16.08 -4.35
CA ILE A 198 11.64 -14.99 -3.48
C ILE A 198 10.62 -14.11 -4.20
N LEU A 199 10.90 -13.70 -5.44
CA LEU A 199 9.99 -12.85 -6.21
C LEU A 199 8.73 -13.57 -6.67
N ASP A 200 8.80 -14.87 -6.97
CA ASP A 200 7.62 -15.71 -7.29
C ASP A 200 6.71 -15.82 -6.04
N ARG A 201 7.30 -15.95 -4.86
CA ARG A 201 6.55 -15.92 -3.59
C ARG A 201 5.95 -14.55 -3.33
N ALA A 202 6.71 -13.47 -3.53
CA ALA A 202 6.20 -12.10 -3.42
C ALA A 202 5.00 -11.86 -4.34
N GLU A 203 5.05 -12.34 -5.59
CA GLU A 203 3.96 -12.22 -6.57
C GLU A 203 2.68 -12.92 -6.08
N THR A 204 2.81 -14.13 -5.50
CA THR A 204 1.70 -14.85 -4.88
C THR A 204 1.06 -14.04 -3.76
N LEU A 205 1.87 -13.43 -2.89
CA LEU A 205 1.40 -12.63 -1.78
C LEU A 205 0.82 -11.28 -2.22
N TYR A 206 1.34 -10.64 -3.28
CA TYR A 206 0.71 -9.47 -3.89
C TYR A 206 -0.69 -9.78 -4.41
N ASN A 207 -0.89 -10.95 -5.03
CA ASN A 207 -2.22 -11.36 -5.48
C ASN A 207 -3.17 -11.57 -4.30
N LEU A 208 -2.71 -12.23 -3.22
CA LEU A 208 -3.50 -12.35 -1.98
C LEU A 208 -3.83 -10.98 -1.37
N ALA A 209 -2.90 -10.02 -1.40
CA ALA A 209 -3.13 -8.67 -0.90
C ALA A 209 -4.17 -7.91 -1.73
N ILE A 210 -4.22 -8.13 -3.05
CA ILE A 210 -5.23 -7.52 -3.94
C ILE A 210 -6.65 -7.94 -3.53
N ASP A 211 -6.86 -9.19 -3.13
CA ASP A 211 -8.16 -9.69 -2.68
C ASP A 211 -8.65 -8.97 -1.40
N GLY A 212 -7.73 -8.38 -0.64
CA GLY A 212 -8.04 -7.60 0.56
C GLY A 212 -8.36 -6.13 0.33
N MET A 213 -8.23 -5.62 -0.89
CA MET A 213 -8.42 -4.20 -1.18
C MET A 213 -9.83 -3.69 -0.88
N ASP A 214 -10.83 -4.55 -0.92
CA ASP A 214 -12.24 -4.19 -0.68
C ASP A 214 -12.53 -3.90 0.81
N TYR A 215 -11.67 -4.31 1.74
CA TYR A 215 -11.77 -3.92 3.14
C TYR A 215 -11.36 -2.46 3.39
N LEU A 216 -10.62 -1.85 2.47
CA LEU A 216 -10.09 -0.49 2.63
C LEU A 216 -11.10 0.57 2.20
N PRO A 217 -11.22 1.69 2.95
CA PRO A 217 -11.89 2.89 2.46
C PRO A 217 -11.29 3.30 1.10
N TRP A 218 -12.11 3.79 0.17
CA TRP A 218 -11.71 3.98 -1.24
C TRP A 218 -10.41 4.80 -1.44
N ARG A 219 -10.19 5.87 -0.66
CA ARG A 219 -8.95 6.66 -0.75
C ARG A 219 -7.73 5.91 -0.23
N SER A 220 -7.88 5.18 0.87
CA SER A 220 -6.82 4.33 1.41
C SER A 220 -6.52 3.18 0.44
N ARG A 221 -7.55 2.60 -0.19
CA ARG A 221 -7.41 1.56 -1.21
C ARG A 221 -6.57 2.05 -2.38
N THR A 222 -6.84 3.23 -2.92
CA THR A 222 -6.03 3.83 -4.01
C THR A 222 -4.58 4.00 -3.58
N ALA A 223 -4.32 4.53 -2.37
CA ALA A 223 -2.97 4.69 -1.85
C ALA A 223 -2.21 3.36 -1.74
N ILE A 224 -2.86 2.34 -1.16
CA ILE A 224 -2.26 1.01 -1.00
C ILE A 224 -2.05 0.32 -2.34
N ARG A 225 -2.98 0.47 -3.29
CA ARG A 225 -2.80 -0.05 -4.66
C ARG A 225 -1.60 0.58 -5.36
N VAL A 226 -1.42 1.88 -5.24
CA VAL A 226 -0.25 2.57 -5.80
C VAL A 226 1.04 2.03 -5.17
N ALA A 227 1.09 1.89 -3.84
CA ALA A 227 2.25 1.34 -3.15
C ALA A 227 2.54 -0.10 -3.60
N LEU A 228 1.51 -0.96 -3.65
CA LEU A 228 1.61 -2.34 -4.12
C LEU A 228 2.17 -2.44 -5.53
N GLU A 229 1.57 -1.71 -6.49
CA GLU A 229 1.99 -1.80 -7.91
C GLU A 229 3.40 -1.25 -8.12
N VAL A 230 3.81 -0.23 -7.37
CA VAL A 230 5.18 0.31 -7.44
C VAL A 230 6.19 -0.71 -6.93
N TYR A 231 5.93 -1.37 -5.80
CA TYR A 231 6.81 -2.41 -5.27
C TYR A 231 6.85 -3.65 -6.17
N ARG A 232 5.70 -4.10 -6.64
CA ARG A 232 5.59 -5.20 -7.60
C ARG A 232 6.38 -4.91 -8.88
N GLU A 233 6.42 -3.66 -9.34
CA GLU A 233 7.20 -3.24 -10.50
C GLU A 233 8.71 -3.30 -10.26
N ILE A 234 9.19 -3.08 -9.03
CA ILE A 234 10.61 -3.30 -8.68
C ILE A 234 10.97 -4.78 -8.94
N GLY A 235 10.16 -5.72 -8.43
CA GLY A 235 10.37 -7.15 -8.68
C GLY A 235 10.37 -7.51 -10.16
N ARG A 236 9.41 -6.94 -10.92
CA ARG A 236 9.36 -7.13 -12.39
C ARG A 236 10.58 -6.55 -13.10
N GLN A 237 11.15 -5.46 -12.61
CA GLN A 237 12.38 -4.91 -13.16
C GLN A 237 13.58 -5.81 -12.88
N ILE A 238 13.69 -6.38 -11.66
CA ILE A 238 14.73 -7.38 -11.32
C ILE A 238 14.61 -8.61 -12.25
N GLN A 239 13.40 -9.09 -12.46
CA GLN A 239 13.12 -10.19 -13.38
C GLN A 239 13.58 -9.88 -14.82
N ARG A 240 13.22 -8.67 -15.34
CA ARG A 240 13.65 -8.23 -16.69
C ARG A 240 15.16 -8.12 -16.83
N ASN A 241 15.86 -7.82 -15.74
CA ASN A 241 17.32 -7.77 -15.67
C ASN A 241 17.96 -9.16 -15.45
N GLY A 242 17.20 -10.25 -15.61
CA GLY A 242 17.71 -11.62 -15.43
C GLY A 242 18.07 -11.97 -14.00
N TYR A 243 17.44 -11.32 -13.01
CA TYR A 243 17.71 -11.49 -11.57
C TYR A 243 19.15 -11.12 -11.17
N CYS A 244 19.81 -10.29 -11.98
CA CYS A 244 21.17 -9.83 -11.71
C CYS A 244 21.17 -8.71 -10.68
N VAL A 245 21.24 -9.05 -9.38
CA VAL A 245 21.14 -8.12 -8.24
C VAL A 245 22.50 -7.75 -7.65
N MET A 246 23.55 -8.50 -7.98
CA MET A 246 24.91 -8.24 -7.48
C MET A 246 25.61 -7.05 -8.16
N THR A 247 25.07 -6.52 -9.24
CA THR A 247 25.59 -5.32 -9.91
C THR A 247 25.21 -4.01 -9.21
N GLY A 248 24.21 -4.04 -8.32
CA GLY A 248 23.72 -2.93 -7.53
C GLY A 248 22.20 -2.88 -7.46
N ARG A 249 21.72 -1.95 -6.63
CA ARG A 249 20.31 -1.80 -6.28
C ARG A 249 19.45 -1.43 -7.48
N THR A 250 18.38 -2.20 -7.74
CA THR A 250 17.39 -1.87 -8.77
C THR A 250 16.51 -0.72 -8.30
N VAL A 251 16.52 0.39 -9.04
CA VAL A 251 15.71 1.58 -8.77
C VAL A 251 14.87 1.91 -9.99
N LEU A 252 13.57 2.16 -9.78
CA LEU A 252 12.68 2.61 -10.84
C LEU A 252 13.01 4.04 -11.25
N SER A 253 13.08 4.31 -12.55
CA SER A 253 13.21 5.68 -13.06
C SER A 253 11.97 6.51 -12.71
N LYS A 254 12.12 7.83 -12.56
CA LYS A 254 11.00 8.73 -12.26
C LYS A 254 9.83 8.59 -13.23
N PRO A 255 10.04 8.53 -14.57
CA PRO A 255 8.96 8.31 -15.53
C PRO A 255 8.25 6.96 -15.32
N ARG A 256 9.01 5.89 -15.05
CA ARG A 256 8.42 4.57 -14.81
C ARG A 256 7.58 4.55 -13.55
N LEU A 257 8.08 5.16 -12.47
CA LEU A 257 7.36 5.30 -11.21
C LEU A 257 6.03 6.03 -11.39
N LEU A 258 6.04 7.20 -12.09
CA LEU A 258 4.84 7.97 -12.36
C LEU A 258 3.86 7.19 -13.25
N TRP A 259 4.35 6.49 -14.27
CA TRP A 259 3.50 5.67 -15.13
C TRP A 259 2.80 4.55 -14.35
N VAL A 260 3.54 3.81 -13.50
CA VAL A 260 2.97 2.74 -12.67
C VAL A 260 1.93 3.29 -11.70
N ALA A 261 2.25 4.41 -11.02
CA ALA A 261 1.32 5.05 -10.10
C ALA A 261 0.04 5.52 -10.81
N SER A 262 0.16 6.18 -11.97
CA SER A 262 -1.00 6.64 -12.75
C SER A 262 -1.87 5.48 -13.22
N ARG A 263 -1.24 4.38 -13.69
CA ARG A 263 -1.95 3.16 -14.08
C ARG A 263 -2.72 2.54 -12.90
N ALA A 264 -2.10 2.50 -11.72
CA ALA A 264 -2.74 1.95 -10.52
C ALA A 264 -3.96 2.79 -10.10
N VAL A 265 -3.85 4.11 -10.13
CA VAL A 265 -4.98 5.03 -9.85
C VAL A 265 -6.10 4.84 -10.86
N LEU A 266 -5.77 4.78 -12.15
CA LEU A 266 -6.77 4.59 -13.21
C LEU A 266 -7.52 3.27 -13.05
N PHE A 267 -6.80 2.17 -12.80
CA PHE A 267 -7.40 0.86 -12.58
C PHE A 267 -8.34 0.86 -11.37
N ASP A 268 -7.94 1.50 -10.28
CA ASP A 268 -8.76 1.58 -9.07
C ASP A 268 -10.03 2.42 -9.31
N MET A 269 -9.90 3.54 -10.03
CA MET A 269 -11.03 4.38 -10.43
C MET A 269 -12.02 3.64 -11.33
N LEU A 270 -11.54 2.89 -12.34
CA LEU A 270 -12.38 2.07 -13.20
C LEU A 270 -13.14 0.99 -12.41
N SER A 271 -12.50 0.39 -11.42
CA SER A 271 -13.13 -0.60 -10.54
C SER A 271 -14.28 0.02 -9.73
N ILE A 272 -14.10 1.24 -9.19
CA ILE A 272 -15.14 1.98 -8.47
C ILE A 272 -16.32 2.28 -9.39
N VAL A 273 -16.05 2.79 -10.59
CA VAL A 273 -17.10 3.11 -11.58
C VAL A 273 -17.87 1.85 -11.98
N SER A 274 -17.15 0.75 -12.26
CA SER A 274 -17.77 -0.54 -12.59
C SER A 274 -18.71 -1.04 -11.48
N LEU A 275 -18.27 -0.92 -10.21
CA LEU A 275 -19.08 -1.32 -9.06
C LEU A 275 -20.32 -0.41 -8.91
N ALA A 276 -20.16 0.89 -9.08
CA ALA A 276 -21.27 1.84 -9.02
C ALA A 276 -22.29 1.57 -10.14
N VAL A 277 -21.81 1.33 -11.36
CA VAL A 277 -22.67 0.97 -12.52
C VAL A 277 -23.41 -0.35 -12.27
N ARG A 278 -22.74 -1.38 -11.75
CA ARG A 278 -23.39 -2.65 -11.40
C ARG A 278 -24.48 -2.48 -10.34
N ARG A 279 -24.25 -1.67 -9.31
CA ARG A 279 -25.25 -1.35 -8.28
C ARG A 279 -26.45 -0.61 -8.84
N LEU A 280 -26.25 0.29 -9.79
CA LEU A 280 -27.33 1.03 -10.46
C LEU A 280 -28.15 0.13 -11.40
N LEU A 281 -27.50 -0.78 -12.13
CA LEU A 281 -28.17 -1.65 -13.10
C LEU A 281 -28.87 -2.85 -12.45
N HIS A 282 -28.43 -3.31 -11.29
CA HIS A 282 -28.97 -4.48 -10.59
C HIS A 282 -29.17 -4.21 -9.10
N PRO A 283 -30.10 -3.29 -8.73
CA PRO A 283 -30.34 -2.96 -7.32
C PRO A 283 -30.81 -4.15 -6.48
N GLY A 284 -31.48 -5.13 -7.07
CA GLY A 284 -32.00 -6.32 -6.38
C GLY A 284 -30.95 -7.38 -6.00
N LEU A 285 -29.79 -7.42 -6.66
CA LEU A 285 -28.74 -8.41 -6.38
C LEU A 285 -27.91 -8.09 -5.13
N PHE A 286 -27.95 -6.87 -4.64
CA PHE A 286 -27.15 -6.39 -3.49
C PHE A 286 -27.96 -6.23 -2.20
N SER A 287 -29.26 -6.51 -2.22
CA SER A 287 -30.15 -6.45 -1.04
C SER A 287 -30.01 -7.64 -0.08
N LEU A 288 -29.20 -8.64 -0.39
CA LEU A 288 -29.20 -9.93 0.33
C LEU A 288 -27.98 -10.18 1.26
N LYS A 289 -27.23 -9.16 1.69
CA LYS A 289 -26.18 -9.32 2.72
C LYS A 289 -26.10 -8.13 3.67
N GLU A 290 -27.18 -7.89 4.42
CA GLU A 290 -27.03 -7.29 5.75
C GLU A 290 -27.11 -8.40 6.80
N PRO A 291 -26.15 -8.48 7.75
CA PRO A 291 -26.29 -9.39 8.87
C PRO A 291 -27.47 -8.92 9.74
N ASN A 292 -28.34 -9.87 10.11
CA ASN A 292 -29.47 -9.70 11.02
C ASN A 292 -29.14 -8.74 12.18
N MET A 293 -29.62 -7.52 12.08
CA MET A 293 -29.89 -6.70 13.27
C MET A 293 -31.38 -6.79 13.56
N THR A 294 -31.66 -7.21 14.75
CA THR A 294 -32.95 -7.38 15.40
C THR A 294 -33.93 -6.26 15.05
N LYS A 295 -35.12 -6.68 14.59
CA LYS A 295 -36.28 -5.85 14.37
C LYS A 295 -36.63 -5.05 15.63
N THR A 296 -36.53 -3.73 15.56
CA THR A 296 -37.37 -2.82 16.33
C THR A 296 -38.18 -1.99 15.35
N SER A 297 -39.46 -1.97 15.65
CA SER A 297 -40.61 -1.45 14.93
C SER A 297 -40.49 0.04 14.58
N ASN A 298 -41.19 0.37 13.47
CA ASN A 298 -41.58 1.70 12.98
C ASN A 298 -40.53 2.45 12.17
N LEU A 299 -40.52 2.16 10.87
CA LEU A 299 -40.04 3.12 9.85
C LEU A 299 -41.02 3.10 8.67
N SER A 300 -41.56 4.31 8.42
CA SER A 300 -42.38 4.69 7.28
C SER A 300 -41.68 4.29 5.96
N ASP A 301 -42.53 3.96 4.94
CA ASP A 301 -42.14 3.59 3.58
C ASP A 301 -41.02 4.46 2.99
N PRO A 302 -40.03 3.87 2.28
CA PRO A 302 -38.98 4.63 1.61
C PRO A 302 -39.59 5.45 0.47
N GLN A 303 -39.51 6.76 0.58
CA GLN A 303 -39.79 7.71 -0.47
C GLN A 303 -38.93 7.43 -1.71
N PRO A 304 -39.45 7.54 -2.95
CA PRO A 304 -38.66 7.36 -4.15
C PRO A 304 -37.63 8.46 -4.26
N MET A 305 -36.35 8.04 -4.31
CA MET A 305 -35.18 8.92 -4.53
C MET A 305 -35.20 9.44 -5.97
N SER A 306 -35.50 10.71 -6.17
CA SER A 306 -34.88 11.55 -7.20
C SER A 306 -35.41 12.99 -7.14
N THR A 307 -34.60 13.89 -6.62
CA THR A 307 -34.76 15.31 -6.92
C THR A 307 -33.92 15.66 -8.15
N PRO A 308 -34.32 16.65 -8.98
CA PRO A 308 -33.56 17.10 -10.16
C PRO A 308 -32.09 17.52 -9.83
N ASN A 309 -31.81 17.85 -8.59
CA ASN A 309 -30.46 18.20 -8.10
C ASN A 309 -29.54 16.99 -7.98
N GLN A 310 -30.05 15.80 -7.65
CA GLN A 310 -29.23 14.59 -7.55
C GLN A 310 -28.81 14.08 -8.94
N ALA A 311 -29.70 14.18 -9.92
CA ALA A 311 -29.39 13.85 -11.31
C ALA A 311 -28.29 14.75 -11.88
N LYS A 312 -28.34 16.06 -11.60
CA LYS A 312 -27.28 17.02 -11.97
C LYS A 312 -25.95 16.72 -11.27
N GLN A 313 -25.96 16.33 -10.00
CA GLN A 313 -24.75 15.94 -9.27
C GLN A 313 -24.12 14.66 -9.83
N ILE A 314 -24.91 13.66 -10.20
CA ILE A 314 -24.42 12.42 -10.82
C ILE A 314 -23.86 12.70 -12.22
N ALA A 315 -24.50 13.55 -13.01
CA ALA A 315 -24.02 13.97 -14.33
C ALA A 315 -22.70 14.79 -14.21
N PHE A 316 -22.59 15.67 -13.23
CA PHE A 316 -21.38 16.45 -12.96
C PHE A 316 -20.21 15.56 -12.47
N LEU A 317 -20.49 14.58 -11.61
CA LEU A 317 -19.52 13.56 -11.20
C LEU A 317 -19.06 12.70 -12.39
N GLY A 318 -19.96 12.33 -13.29
CA GLY A 318 -19.64 11.60 -14.52
C GLY A 318 -18.71 12.39 -15.43
N LEU A 319 -19.00 13.68 -15.67
CA LEU A 319 -18.17 14.57 -16.48
C LEU A 319 -16.78 14.83 -15.86
N SER A 320 -16.72 15.00 -14.53
CA SER A 320 -15.44 15.14 -13.81
C SER A 320 -14.60 13.87 -13.87
N LEU A 321 -15.21 12.70 -13.75
CA LEU A 321 -14.54 11.40 -13.87
C LEU A 321 -14.00 11.15 -15.29
N THR A 322 -14.76 11.54 -16.33
CA THR A 322 -14.29 11.41 -17.72
C THR A 322 -13.13 12.36 -18.05
N SER A 323 -13.13 13.58 -17.51
CA SER A 323 -12.02 14.51 -17.64
C SER A 323 -10.76 14.00 -16.93
N ILE A 324 -10.89 13.45 -15.72
CA ILE A 324 -9.79 12.84 -14.97
C ILE A 324 -9.25 11.60 -15.71
N MET A 325 -10.12 10.76 -16.26
CA MET A 325 -9.74 9.60 -17.06
C MET A 325 -9.00 9.99 -18.33
N ALA A 326 -9.47 11.02 -19.04
CA ALA A 326 -8.80 11.53 -20.23
C ALA A 326 -7.41 12.09 -19.91
N THR A 327 -7.28 12.83 -18.81
CA THR A 327 -5.99 13.36 -18.34
C THR A 327 -5.04 12.24 -17.90
N ALA A 328 -5.52 11.24 -17.17
CA ALA A 328 -4.72 10.09 -16.75
C ALA A 328 -4.28 9.24 -17.96
N LEU A 329 -5.14 9.07 -18.95
CA LEU A 329 -4.82 8.36 -20.20
C LEU A 329 -3.77 9.14 -21.02
N PHE A 330 -3.90 10.47 -21.09
CA PHE A 330 -2.92 11.35 -21.72
C PHE A 330 -1.55 11.22 -21.05
N VAL A 331 -1.48 11.31 -19.73
CA VAL A 331 -0.24 11.12 -18.95
C VAL A 331 0.34 9.72 -19.19
N MET A 332 -0.48 8.68 -19.19
CA MET A 332 -0.05 7.30 -19.48
C MET A 332 0.61 7.15 -20.85
N VAL A 333 0.02 7.76 -21.87
CA VAL A 333 0.50 7.63 -23.25
C VAL A 333 1.71 8.52 -23.47
N TYR A 334 1.68 9.75 -22.96
CA TYR A 334 2.75 10.73 -23.15
C TYR A 334 4.07 10.32 -22.46
N PHE A 335 4.01 9.70 -21.30
CA PHE A 335 5.18 9.26 -20.54
C PHE A 335 5.57 7.78 -20.75
N ASN A 336 4.93 7.05 -21.67
CA ASN A 336 5.36 5.71 -22.04
C ASN A 336 6.55 5.77 -23.01
N PRO A 337 7.74 5.25 -22.61
CA PRO A 337 8.93 5.30 -23.48
C PRO A 337 8.76 4.58 -24.83
N LYS A 338 7.79 3.64 -24.95
CA LYS A 338 7.46 2.93 -26.18
C LYS A 338 6.42 3.65 -27.07
N SER A 339 5.79 4.71 -26.57
CA SER A 339 4.69 5.37 -27.28
C SER A 339 5.15 6.39 -28.31
N GLN A 340 6.44 6.69 -28.41
CA GLN A 340 6.98 7.56 -29.48
C GLN A 340 6.84 6.98 -30.87
N GLU A 341 6.51 5.66 -30.99
CA GLU A 341 6.27 5.01 -32.28
C GLU A 341 4.79 4.92 -32.70
N TYR A 342 3.83 5.32 -31.84
CA TYR A 342 2.41 5.07 -32.13
C TYR A 342 1.61 6.35 -32.33
N SER A 343 1.17 6.58 -33.57
CA SER A 343 0.24 7.63 -33.98
C SER A 343 -1.22 7.41 -33.51
N TYR A 344 -1.42 6.59 -32.45
CA TYR A 344 -2.76 6.21 -31.95
C TYR A 344 -3.33 7.15 -30.87
N LEU A 345 -2.59 8.19 -30.46
CA LEU A 345 -3.05 9.16 -29.46
C LEU A 345 -4.43 9.77 -29.80
N PRO A 346 -4.70 10.21 -31.06
CA PRO A 346 -6.01 10.73 -31.42
C PRO A 346 -7.11 9.68 -31.33
N LEU A 347 -6.82 8.42 -31.63
CA LEU A 347 -7.78 7.31 -31.58
C LEU A 347 -8.18 6.97 -30.14
N ILE A 348 -7.21 6.93 -29.23
CA ILE A 348 -7.45 6.66 -27.79
C ILE A 348 -8.28 7.80 -27.18
N TYR A 349 -8.00 9.06 -27.57
CA TYR A 349 -8.77 10.21 -27.12
C TYR A 349 -10.20 10.18 -27.70
N ALA A 350 -10.35 9.81 -28.95
CA ALA A 350 -11.65 9.66 -29.62
C ALA A 350 -12.49 8.53 -28.99
N VAL A 351 -11.88 7.36 -28.70
CA VAL A 351 -12.57 6.25 -28.06
C VAL A 351 -12.95 6.59 -26.62
N GLY A 352 -12.08 7.23 -25.84
CA GLY A 352 -12.41 7.71 -24.51
C GLY A 352 -13.54 8.71 -24.48
N SER A 353 -13.55 9.68 -25.41
CA SER A 353 -14.60 10.67 -25.58
C SER A 353 -15.93 10.05 -26.03
N LEU A 354 -15.88 9.06 -26.92
CA LEU A 354 -17.05 8.32 -27.41
C LEU A 354 -17.70 7.49 -26.31
N LEU A 355 -16.88 6.77 -25.50
CA LEU A 355 -17.36 6.01 -24.36
C LEU A 355 -18.00 6.91 -23.30
N ALA A 356 -17.41 8.08 -23.05
CA ALA A 356 -17.97 9.08 -22.14
C ALA A 356 -19.32 9.61 -22.66
N SER A 357 -19.42 9.89 -23.96
CA SER A 357 -20.65 10.37 -24.61
C SER A 357 -21.75 9.30 -24.59
N VAL A 358 -21.43 8.05 -24.88
CA VAL A 358 -22.37 6.91 -24.83
C VAL A 358 -22.87 6.66 -23.39
N LEU A 359 -21.97 6.75 -22.40
CA LEU A 359 -22.36 6.60 -21.00
C LEU A 359 -23.27 7.75 -20.56
N PHE A 360 -22.94 8.98 -20.95
CA PHE A 360 -23.78 10.16 -20.70
C PHE A 360 -25.17 10.05 -21.34
N HIS A 361 -25.24 9.62 -22.60
CA HIS A 361 -26.52 9.43 -23.30
C HIS A 361 -27.35 8.30 -22.68
N ARG A 362 -26.74 7.20 -22.26
CA ARG A 362 -27.48 6.12 -21.57
C ARG A 362 -27.97 6.53 -20.18
N LEU A 363 -27.19 7.29 -19.44
CA LEU A 363 -27.60 7.81 -18.13
C LEU A 363 -28.71 8.86 -18.29
N SER A 364 -28.65 9.74 -19.27
CA SER A 364 -29.70 10.71 -19.62
C SER A 364 -31.00 10.00 -20.01
N ALA A 365 -30.92 8.98 -20.88
CA ALA A 365 -32.13 8.23 -21.34
C ALA A 365 -32.78 7.40 -20.24
N LEU A 366 -32.08 7.04 -19.17
CA LEU A 366 -32.64 6.39 -17.99
C LEU A 366 -33.43 7.37 -17.11
N TYR A 367 -33.11 8.66 -17.19
CA TYR A 367 -33.78 9.73 -16.43
C TYR A 367 -34.97 10.36 -17.12
N ASP A 368 -35.04 10.28 -18.48
CA ASP A 368 -36.10 10.86 -19.27
C ASP A 368 -37.35 9.94 -19.41
N LYS A 369 -37.39 8.80 -18.72
CA LYS A 369 -38.62 7.99 -18.67
C LYS A 369 -39.65 8.66 -17.78
N PRO A 370 -40.83 9.06 -18.33
CA PRO A 370 -41.90 9.58 -17.51
C PRO A 370 -42.34 8.53 -16.49
N SER A 371 -42.58 8.98 -15.25
CA SER A 371 -43.16 8.13 -14.21
C SER A 371 -44.46 7.50 -14.73
N PRO A 372 -44.74 6.20 -14.51
CA PRO A 372 -46.03 5.63 -14.82
C PRO A 372 -47.10 6.41 -14.05
N GLN A 373 -47.95 7.09 -14.79
CA GLN A 373 -49.17 7.69 -14.21
C GLN A 373 -49.97 6.58 -13.56
N ALA A 374 -50.24 6.73 -12.26
CA ALA A 374 -51.20 5.92 -11.57
C ALA A 374 -52.58 6.20 -12.19
N THR A 375 -53.11 5.22 -12.90
CA THR A 375 -54.55 5.09 -13.18
C THR A 375 -55.19 4.21 -12.13
#